data_00bd07992082bae9ea7e68487a79d7cb
#
_entry.id   00bd07992082bae9ea7e68487a79d7cb
#
_cell.length_a   1.000
_cell.length_b   1.000
_cell.length_c   1.000
_cell.angle_alpha   90.00
_cell.angle_beta   90.00
_cell.angle_gamma   90.00
#
_symmetry.space_group_name_H-M   'P 1'
#
loop_
_entity.id
_entity.type
_entity.pdbx_description
1 polymer ?
#
loop_
_entity_poly.entity_id
_entity_poly.type
_entity_poly.pdbx_seq_one_letter_code
_entity_poly.pdbx_strand_id
1 'polypeptide(L)'
;GIDFMTFAYHMTPEIIITMAVTIVLFKFMFRKDLKQKAENIEKLQALDEKKEIKDSMLLKKSAIILGAVIIMFMLHGMLDLDVSIIALGGAAVLLVITGIQPFKALHHVEWPTLLFFCGLFIIVGGVEVSGALELLAHNILELTGGDLGATMFSITIVSAFASAFVDNIPFTATMIPIVESISVDPTFAQNLTAFDYNPLWYALAFGADLGGNGTLIGASANLVAIAVAERFG
;
A
#
# COMPACT_ATOMS: atom_id res chain seq x y z
N GLY A 1 1.23 -5.45 16.70
CA GLY A 1 1.13 -4.80 15.38
C GLY A 1 0.42 -3.46 15.50
N ILE A 2 0.50 -2.64 14.45
CA ILE A 2 -0.23 -1.35 14.40
C ILE A 2 -1.65 -1.65 13.89
N ASP A 3 -2.67 -1.15 14.60
CA ASP A 3 -4.04 -1.23 14.12
C ASP A 3 -4.32 -0.21 13.00
N PHE A 4 -5.36 -0.48 12.20
CA PHE A 4 -5.72 0.34 11.04
C PHE A 4 -5.97 1.82 11.40
N MET A 5 -6.65 2.09 12.52
CA MET A 5 -6.97 3.46 12.91
C MET A 5 -5.74 4.24 13.35
N THR A 6 -4.87 3.62 14.13
CA THR A 6 -3.59 4.21 14.55
C THR A 6 -2.71 4.50 13.34
N PHE A 7 -2.63 3.56 12.38
CA PHE A 7 -1.92 3.78 11.13
C PHE A 7 -2.50 4.94 10.34
N ALA A 8 -3.81 4.94 10.08
CA ALA A 8 -4.48 5.98 9.34
C ALA A 8 -4.34 7.37 10.00
N TYR A 9 -4.45 7.44 11.34
CA TYR A 9 -4.33 8.70 12.07
C TYR A 9 -2.95 9.35 11.89
N HIS A 10 -1.88 8.56 11.95
CA HIS A 10 -0.51 9.07 11.83
C HIS A 10 -0.10 9.34 10.37
N MET A 11 -0.49 8.47 9.43
CA MET A 11 -0.11 8.62 8.02
C MET A 11 -0.94 9.65 7.25
N THR A 12 -2.20 9.88 7.64
CA THR A 12 -3.09 10.79 6.89
C THR A 12 -2.54 12.21 6.76
N PRO A 13 -2.00 12.87 7.81
CA PRO A 13 -1.43 14.21 7.67
C PRO A 13 -0.26 14.25 6.68
N GLU A 14 0.63 13.27 6.72
CA GLU A 14 1.79 13.17 5.84
C GLU A 14 1.37 12.99 4.38
N ILE A 15 0.38 12.11 4.15
CA ILE A 15 -0.19 11.87 2.82
C ILE A 15 -0.85 13.15 2.27
N ILE A 16 -1.62 13.88 3.08
CA ILE A 16 -2.27 15.12 2.65
C ILE A 16 -1.22 16.17 2.27
N ILE A 17 -0.18 16.33 3.07
CA ILE A 17 0.90 17.29 2.79
C ILE A 17 1.62 16.90 1.51
N THR A 18 2.02 15.64 1.37
CA THR A 18 2.72 15.11 0.18
C THR A 18 1.87 15.27 -1.07
N MET A 19 0.57 14.95 -1.01
CA MET A 19 -0.37 15.13 -2.12
C MET A 19 -0.52 16.61 -2.50
N ALA A 20 -0.64 17.51 -1.52
CA ALA A 20 -0.73 18.95 -1.78
C ALA A 20 0.54 19.48 -2.47
N VAL A 21 1.72 19.09 -1.97
CA VAL A 21 3.02 19.44 -2.58
C VAL A 21 3.12 18.90 -4.01
N THR A 22 2.76 17.63 -4.21
CA THR A 22 2.78 16.98 -5.54
C THR A 22 1.87 17.69 -6.53
N ILE A 23 0.63 18.05 -6.13
CA ILE A 23 -0.31 18.80 -6.97
C ILE A 23 0.27 20.18 -7.35
N VAL A 24 0.86 20.89 -6.40
CA VAL A 24 1.49 22.19 -6.66
C VAL A 24 2.66 22.05 -7.63
N LEU A 25 3.54 21.08 -7.41
CA LEU A 25 4.67 20.79 -8.28
C LEU A 25 4.22 20.44 -9.70
N PHE A 26 3.25 19.55 -9.86
CA PHE A 26 2.73 19.17 -11.18
C PHE A 26 2.05 20.34 -11.87
N LYS A 27 1.27 21.13 -11.15
CA LYS A 27 0.67 22.35 -11.71
C LYS A 27 1.72 23.34 -12.19
N PHE A 28 2.87 23.42 -11.51
CA PHE A 28 3.97 24.28 -11.92
C PHE A 28 4.75 23.68 -13.11
N MET A 29 5.09 22.41 -13.06
CA MET A 29 5.87 21.71 -14.11
C MET A 29 5.09 21.62 -15.43
N PHE A 30 3.83 21.19 -15.38
CA PHE A 30 2.97 20.95 -16.53
C PHE A 30 2.03 22.13 -16.84
N ARG A 31 2.34 23.33 -16.34
CA ARG A 31 1.46 24.51 -16.50
C ARG A 31 1.18 24.89 -17.97
N LYS A 32 2.07 24.53 -18.90
CA LYS A 32 1.88 24.77 -20.32
C LYS A 32 0.90 23.78 -20.92
N ASP A 33 1.06 22.51 -20.58
CA ASP A 33 0.24 21.40 -21.10
C ASP A 33 -1.19 21.49 -20.53
N LEU A 34 -1.32 21.86 -19.24
CA LEU A 34 -2.62 22.10 -18.59
C LEU A 34 -3.43 23.27 -19.19
N LYS A 35 -2.79 24.15 -19.96
CA LYS A 35 -3.48 25.25 -20.68
C LYS A 35 -3.95 24.85 -22.06
N GLN A 36 -3.45 23.75 -22.60
CA GLN A 36 -3.91 23.25 -23.90
C GLN A 36 -5.29 22.62 -23.72
N LYS A 37 -6.23 22.95 -24.62
CA LYS A 37 -7.51 22.24 -24.68
C LYS A 37 -7.21 20.82 -25.14
N ALA A 38 -7.62 19.82 -24.36
CA ALA A 38 -7.53 18.45 -24.80
C ALA A 38 -8.34 18.27 -26.09
N GLU A 39 -7.73 17.76 -27.13
CA GLU A 39 -8.37 17.55 -28.44
C GLU A 39 -9.61 16.64 -28.39
N ASN A 40 -9.71 15.84 -27.33
CA ASN A 40 -10.75 14.82 -27.14
C ASN A 40 -11.76 15.16 -26.03
N ILE A 41 -11.85 16.41 -25.57
CA ILE A 41 -12.83 16.80 -24.52
C ILE A 41 -14.26 16.43 -24.91
N GLU A 42 -14.65 16.58 -26.19
CA GLU A 42 -15.98 16.21 -26.66
C GLU A 42 -16.26 14.71 -26.55
N LYS A 43 -15.25 13.87 -26.81
CA LYS A 43 -15.38 12.41 -26.62
C LYS A 43 -15.51 12.05 -25.15
N LEU A 44 -14.75 12.71 -24.27
CA LEU A 44 -14.86 12.50 -22.82
C LEU A 44 -16.20 12.96 -22.28
N GLN A 45 -16.72 14.11 -22.75
CA GLN A 45 -18.03 14.62 -22.35
C GLN A 45 -19.20 13.79 -22.92
N ALA A 46 -18.97 13.07 -24.01
CA ALA A 46 -19.96 12.15 -24.60
C ALA A 46 -20.00 10.79 -23.88
N LEU A 47 -19.06 10.51 -22.98
CA LEU A 47 -19.11 9.31 -22.14
C LEU A 47 -20.23 9.45 -21.12
N ASP A 48 -21.21 8.58 -21.22
CA ASP A 48 -22.32 8.48 -20.26
C ASP A 48 -21.94 7.45 -19.19
N GLU A 49 -21.46 7.94 -18.06
CA GLU A 49 -21.06 7.11 -16.90
C GLU A 49 -22.17 6.17 -16.41
N LYS A 50 -23.45 6.56 -16.62
CA LYS A 50 -24.58 5.72 -16.23
C LYS A 50 -24.74 4.49 -17.12
N LYS A 51 -24.24 4.52 -18.35
CA LYS A 51 -24.29 3.37 -19.27
C LYS A 51 -23.28 2.28 -18.91
N GLU A 52 -22.22 2.63 -18.17
CA GLU A 52 -21.24 1.67 -17.68
C GLU A 52 -21.78 0.87 -16.48
N ILE A 53 -22.80 1.37 -15.78
CA ILE A 53 -23.44 0.66 -14.69
C ILE A 53 -24.42 -0.38 -15.25
N LYS A 54 -23.91 -1.59 -15.51
CA LYS A 54 -24.70 -2.71 -16.08
C LYS A 54 -25.74 -3.25 -15.11
N ASP A 55 -25.44 -3.27 -13.81
CA ASP A 55 -26.33 -3.74 -12.74
C ASP A 55 -26.25 -2.79 -11.54
N SER A 56 -27.22 -1.90 -11.43
CA SER A 56 -27.27 -0.91 -10.35
C SER A 56 -27.61 -1.53 -8.99
N MET A 57 -28.31 -2.70 -8.96
CA MET A 57 -28.61 -3.40 -7.72
C MET A 57 -27.38 -4.11 -7.18
N LEU A 58 -26.61 -4.76 -8.04
CA LEU A 58 -25.32 -5.35 -7.69
C LEU A 58 -24.36 -4.28 -7.17
N LEU A 59 -24.26 -3.14 -7.86
CA LEU A 59 -23.42 -2.02 -7.42
C LEU A 59 -23.80 -1.53 -6.02
N LYS A 60 -25.10 -1.34 -5.74
CA LYS A 60 -25.57 -0.91 -4.40
C LYS A 60 -25.24 -1.94 -3.32
N LYS A 61 -25.49 -3.22 -3.58
CA LYS A 61 -25.16 -4.30 -2.64
C LYS A 61 -23.66 -4.33 -2.35
N SER A 62 -22.84 -4.25 -3.40
CA SER A 62 -21.37 -4.23 -3.27
C SER A 62 -20.87 -3.01 -2.49
N ALA A 63 -21.42 -1.82 -2.75
CA ALA A 63 -21.06 -0.60 -2.05
C ALA A 63 -21.42 -0.65 -0.56
N ILE A 64 -22.58 -1.20 -0.21
CA ILE A 64 -23.01 -1.36 1.20
C ILE A 64 -22.06 -2.33 1.93
N ILE A 65 -21.76 -3.49 1.32
CA ILE A 65 -20.90 -4.49 1.95
C ILE A 65 -19.46 -3.97 2.06
N LEU A 66 -18.95 -3.31 1.01
CA LEU A 66 -17.63 -2.69 1.05
C LEU A 66 -17.56 -1.62 2.15
N GLY A 67 -18.59 -0.78 2.28
CA GLY A 67 -18.69 0.20 3.35
C GLY A 67 -18.67 -0.44 4.74
N ALA A 68 -19.41 -1.55 4.91
CA ALA A 68 -19.40 -2.31 6.16
C ALA A 68 -18.01 -2.92 6.46
N VAL A 69 -17.32 -3.47 5.46
CA VAL A 69 -15.95 -3.99 5.58
C VAL A 69 -14.98 -2.88 6.00
N ILE A 70 -15.07 -1.69 5.39
CA ILE A 70 -14.23 -0.54 5.77
C ILE A 70 -14.49 -0.13 7.21
N ILE A 71 -15.77 -0.05 7.63
CA ILE A 71 -16.11 0.24 9.02
C ILE A 71 -15.54 -0.82 9.96
N MET A 72 -15.62 -2.10 9.61
CA MET A 72 -15.03 -3.17 10.41
C MET A 72 -13.50 -3.10 10.46
N PHE A 73 -12.85 -2.67 9.37
CA PHE A 73 -11.40 -2.38 9.41
C PHE A 73 -11.05 -1.24 10.37
N MET A 74 -11.91 -0.23 10.49
CA MET A 74 -11.70 0.83 11.48
C MET A 74 -11.89 0.34 12.91
N LEU A 75 -12.73 -0.66 13.12
CA LEU A 75 -13.07 -1.21 14.45
C LEU A 75 -12.30 -2.48 14.80
N HIS A 76 -11.48 -3.04 13.90
CA HIS A 76 -10.86 -4.35 14.09
C HIS A 76 -10.00 -4.46 15.36
N GLY A 77 -9.29 -3.38 15.73
CA GLY A 77 -8.49 -3.35 16.94
C GLY A 77 -9.33 -3.42 18.23
N MET A 78 -10.56 -2.87 18.21
CA MET A 78 -11.50 -2.96 19.34
C MET A 78 -12.22 -4.32 19.40
N LEU A 79 -12.38 -4.98 18.25
CA LEU A 79 -13.11 -6.24 18.12
C LEU A 79 -12.19 -7.46 18.22
N ASP A 80 -10.87 -7.25 18.26
CA ASP A 80 -9.84 -8.29 18.23
C ASP A 80 -10.03 -9.27 17.06
N LEU A 81 -10.35 -8.71 15.87
CA LEU A 81 -10.58 -9.45 14.63
C LEU A 81 -9.47 -9.16 13.62
N ASP A 82 -8.92 -10.21 13.02
CA ASP A 82 -7.97 -10.06 11.93
C ASP A 82 -8.62 -9.42 10.69
N VAL A 83 -7.91 -8.49 10.06
CA VAL A 83 -8.36 -7.81 8.82
C VAL A 83 -8.61 -8.81 7.69
N SER A 84 -7.87 -9.92 7.63
CA SER A 84 -8.06 -11.01 6.67
C SER A 84 -9.41 -11.69 6.84
N ILE A 85 -9.84 -11.93 8.09
CA ILE A 85 -11.14 -12.53 8.40
C ILE A 85 -12.27 -11.58 8.00
N ILE A 86 -12.12 -10.29 8.27
CA ILE A 86 -13.09 -9.27 7.88
C ILE A 86 -13.25 -9.22 6.35
N ALA A 87 -12.12 -9.19 5.61
CA ALA A 87 -12.12 -9.13 4.16
C ALA A 87 -12.77 -10.38 3.54
N LEU A 88 -12.36 -11.57 3.98
CA LEU A 88 -12.90 -12.84 3.49
C LEU A 88 -14.39 -13.02 3.87
N GLY A 89 -14.74 -12.62 5.09
CA GLY A 89 -16.14 -12.61 5.55
C GLY A 89 -17.02 -11.70 4.70
N GLY A 90 -16.55 -10.48 4.42
CA GLY A 90 -17.22 -9.54 3.53
C GLY A 90 -17.41 -10.08 2.12
N ALA A 91 -16.38 -10.70 1.56
CA ALA A 91 -16.46 -11.35 0.25
C ALA A 91 -17.47 -12.52 0.25
N ALA A 92 -17.45 -13.36 1.29
CA ALA A 92 -18.42 -14.47 1.41
C ALA A 92 -19.86 -13.96 1.52
N VAL A 93 -20.11 -12.94 2.35
CA VAL A 93 -21.44 -12.30 2.48
C VAL A 93 -21.89 -11.71 1.14
N LEU A 94 -20.98 -11.05 0.41
CA LEU A 94 -21.29 -10.50 -0.92
C LEU A 94 -21.71 -11.59 -1.90
N LEU A 95 -20.98 -12.70 -1.97
CA LEU A 95 -21.32 -13.83 -2.83
C LEU A 95 -22.72 -14.41 -2.51
N VAL A 96 -23.04 -14.56 -1.23
CA VAL A 96 -24.34 -15.07 -0.79
C VAL A 96 -25.48 -14.10 -1.17
N ILE A 97 -25.31 -12.79 -0.87
CA ILE A 97 -26.38 -11.79 -1.12
C ILE A 97 -26.58 -11.52 -2.62
N THR A 98 -25.53 -11.64 -3.43
CA THR A 98 -25.60 -11.41 -4.88
C THR A 98 -25.98 -12.65 -5.66
N GLY A 99 -25.82 -13.84 -5.09
CA GLY A 99 -26.04 -15.11 -5.77
C GLY A 99 -25.01 -15.41 -6.86
N ILE A 100 -23.89 -14.67 -6.87
CA ILE A 100 -22.79 -14.94 -7.81
C ILE A 100 -22.19 -16.30 -7.46
N GLN A 101 -22.02 -17.15 -8.46
CA GLN A 101 -21.38 -18.45 -8.26
C GLN A 101 -19.94 -18.27 -7.79
N PRO A 102 -19.54 -18.90 -6.67
CA PRO A 102 -18.18 -18.75 -6.13
C PRO A 102 -17.09 -19.07 -7.14
N PHE A 103 -17.32 -20.08 -7.99
CA PHE A 103 -16.38 -20.46 -9.03
C PHE A 103 -16.11 -19.31 -10.04
N LYS A 104 -17.14 -18.53 -10.40
CA LYS A 104 -16.96 -17.35 -11.26
C LYS A 104 -16.16 -16.26 -10.57
N ALA A 105 -16.39 -16.04 -9.28
CA ALA A 105 -15.63 -15.06 -8.51
C ALA A 105 -14.16 -15.47 -8.38
N LEU A 106 -13.87 -16.75 -8.15
CA LEU A 106 -12.51 -17.29 -8.05
C LEU A 106 -11.69 -17.11 -9.35
N HIS A 107 -12.35 -17.03 -10.51
CA HIS A 107 -11.65 -16.73 -11.77
C HIS A 107 -11.13 -15.29 -11.87
N HIS A 108 -11.68 -14.37 -11.06
CA HIS A 108 -11.22 -12.97 -11.00
C HIS A 108 -10.13 -12.76 -9.94
N VAL A 109 -9.81 -13.78 -9.16
CA VAL A 109 -8.69 -13.74 -8.20
C VAL A 109 -7.37 -13.80 -8.97
N GLU A 110 -6.47 -12.92 -8.65
CA GLU A 110 -5.13 -12.88 -9.24
C GLU A 110 -4.22 -13.97 -8.64
N TRP A 111 -4.48 -15.22 -8.99
CA TRP A 111 -3.73 -16.38 -8.52
C TRP A 111 -2.22 -16.26 -8.73
N PRO A 112 -1.71 -15.71 -9.87
CA PRO A 112 -0.28 -15.50 -10.03
C PRO A 112 0.32 -14.62 -8.93
N THR A 113 -0.36 -13.56 -8.54
CA THR A 113 0.08 -12.65 -7.47
C THR A 113 0.11 -13.37 -6.12
N LEU A 114 -0.91 -14.18 -5.79
CA LEU A 114 -0.93 -14.95 -4.56
C LEU A 114 0.20 -15.99 -4.51
N LEU A 115 0.45 -16.71 -5.62
CA LEU A 115 1.56 -17.68 -5.70
C LEU A 115 2.92 -16.99 -5.63
N PHE A 116 3.05 -15.81 -6.23
CA PHE A 116 4.24 -14.98 -6.10
C PHE A 116 4.51 -14.63 -4.62
N PHE A 117 3.50 -14.17 -3.87
CA PHE A 117 3.66 -13.90 -2.44
C PHE A 117 4.02 -15.14 -1.63
N CYS A 118 3.40 -16.30 -1.93
CA CYS A 118 3.78 -17.55 -1.28
C CYS A 118 5.28 -17.86 -1.50
N GLY A 119 5.76 -17.75 -2.72
CA GLY A 119 7.18 -17.95 -3.04
C GLY A 119 8.08 -16.92 -2.35
N LEU A 120 7.67 -15.64 -2.34
CA LEU A 120 8.39 -14.57 -1.68
C LEU A 120 8.56 -14.85 -0.18
N PHE A 121 7.49 -15.19 0.53
CA PHE A 121 7.56 -15.48 1.97
C PHE A 121 8.40 -16.71 2.30
N ILE A 122 8.42 -17.73 1.43
CA ILE A 122 9.32 -18.87 1.58
C ILE A 122 10.80 -18.42 1.48
N ILE A 123 11.12 -17.58 0.50
CA ILE A 123 12.48 -17.05 0.32
C ILE A 123 12.87 -16.17 1.52
N VAL A 124 11.99 -15.23 1.91
CA VAL A 124 12.23 -14.33 3.06
C VAL A 124 12.44 -15.13 4.34
N GLY A 125 11.60 -16.13 4.62
CA GLY A 125 11.79 -17.04 5.77
C GLY A 125 13.10 -17.81 5.72
N GLY A 126 13.56 -18.23 4.54
CA GLY A 126 14.88 -18.83 4.36
C GLY A 126 16.03 -17.86 4.67
N VAL A 127 15.92 -16.62 4.25
CA VAL A 127 16.90 -15.55 4.53
C VAL A 127 16.91 -15.20 6.03
N GLU A 128 15.74 -15.18 6.68
CA GLU A 128 15.60 -14.96 8.12
C GLU A 128 16.35 -16.04 8.91
N VAL A 129 16.07 -17.31 8.63
CA VAL A 129 16.74 -18.44 9.30
C VAL A 129 18.27 -18.44 9.07
N SER A 130 18.75 -17.86 7.96
CA SER A 130 20.19 -17.75 7.68
C SER A 130 20.91 -16.71 8.54
N GLY A 131 20.20 -15.86 9.29
CA GLY A 131 20.77 -14.74 10.06
C GLY A 131 21.17 -13.54 9.19
N ALA A 132 20.85 -13.55 7.90
CA ALA A 132 21.22 -12.45 7.02
C ALA A 132 20.42 -11.18 7.29
N LEU A 133 19.18 -11.31 7.80
CA LEU A 133 18.35 -10.15 8.15
C LEU A 133 18.88 -9.45 9.40
N GLU A 134 19.33 -10.19 10.41
CA GLU A 134 19.97 -9.65 11.60
C GLU A 134 21.28 -8.90 11.24
N LEU A 135 22.06 -9.45 10.30
CA LEU A 135 23.27 -8.78 9.82
C LEU A 135 22.93 -7.47 9.13
N LEU A 136 21.90 -7.43 8.30
CA LEU A 136 21.45 -6.19 7.65
C LEU A 136 20.93 -5.18 8.67
N ALA A 137 20.13 -5.61 9.64
CA ALA A 137 19.63 -4.77 10.72
C ALA A 137 20.78 -4.16 11.53
N HIS A 138 21.75 -4.99 11.91
CA HIS A 138 22.96 -4.54 12.63
C HIS A 138 23.76 -3.51 11.84
N ASN A 139 23.99 -3.75 10.54
CA ASN A 139 24.68 -2.79 9.68
C ASN A 139 23.95 -1.44 9.58
N ILE A 140 22.62 -1.45 9.52
CA ILE A 140 21.81 -0.22 9.52
C ILE A 140 21.99 0.52 10.84
N LEU A 141 21.93 -0.17 11.97
CA LEU A 141 22.13 0.43 13.30
C LEU A 141 23.56 0.97 13.49
N GLU A 142 24.56 0.28 12.99
CA GLU A 142 25.96 0.75 13.03
C GLU A 142 26.14 2.02 12.20
N LEU A 143 25.60 2.06 10.97
CA LEU A 143 25.67 3.22 10.08
C LEU A 143 24.92 4.43 10.63
N THR A 144 23.83 4.21 11.36
CA THR A 144 23.01 5.29 11.94
C THR A 144 23.43 5.66 13.36
N GLY A 145 24.40 4.95 13.94
CA GLY A 145 24.83 5.12 15.35
C GLY A 145 23.70 4.81 16.34
N GLY A 146 22.67 4.07 15.95
CA GLY A 146 21.48 3.76 16.76
C GLY A 146 20.59 4.98 17.00
N ASP A 147 20.80 6.11 16.32
CA ASP A 147 19.92 7.28 16.40
C ASP A 147 18.59 7.00 15.70
N LEU A 148 17.47 7.28 16.37
CA LEU A 148 16.14 7.01 15.86
C LEU A 148 15.85 7.78 14.57
N GLY A 149 16.17 9.08 14.54
CA GLY A 149 15.91 9.94 13.38
C GLY A 149 16.72 9.51 12.16
N ALA A 150 18.01 9.21 12.36
CA ALA A 150 18.88 8.71 11.30
C ALA A 150 18.42 7.33 10.78
N THR A 151 17.97 6.44 11.66
CA THR A 151 17.47 5.12 11.30
C THR A 151 16.15 5.25 10.49
N MET A 152 15.20 6.06 10.95
CA MET A 152 13.96 6.34 10.22
C MET A 152 14.24 6.94 8.84
N PHE A 153 15.13 7.93 8.77
CA PHE A 153 15.50 8.56 7.51
C PHE A 153 16.16 7.56 6.54
N SER A 154 17.07 6.73 7.04
CA SER A 154 17.73 5.68 6.25
C SER A 154 16.72 4.67 5.71
N ILE A 155 15.80 4.17 6.55
CA ILE A 155 14.73 3.26 6.13
C ILE A 155 13.87 3.93 5.06
N THR A 156 13.45 5.19 5.26
CA THR A 156 12.61 5.91 4.29
C THR A 156 13.31 6.05 2.94
N ILE A 157 14.57 6.50 2.91
CA ILE A 157 15.29 6.73 1.66
C ILE A 157 15.60 5.43 0.94
N VAL A 158 16.08 4.41 1.67
CA VAL A 158 16.36 3.09 1.08
C VAL A 158 15.08 2.47 0.53
N SER A 159 13.98 2.57 1.28
CA SER A 159 12.67 2.08 0.85
C SER A 159 12.16 2.83 -0.38
N ALA A 160 12.27 4.15 -0.41
CA ALA A 160 11.85 4.94 -1.56
C ALA A 160 12.66 4.61 -2.82
N PHE A 161 13.98 4.44 -2.67
CA PHE A 161 14.83 4.10 -3.80
C PHE A 161 14.56 2.68 -4.31
N ALA A 162 14.51 1.69 -3.43
CA ALA A 162 14.33 0.30 -3.81
C ALA A 162 12.91 0.03 -4.34
N SER A 163 11.89 0.60 -3.70
CA SER A 163 10.49 0.48 -4.13
C SER A 163 10.21 1.17 -5.47
N ALA A 164 11.05 2.09 -5.91
CA ALA A 164 10.92 2.66 -7.25
C ALA A 164 11.16 1.63 -8.38
N PHE A 165 11.90 0.55 -8.10
CA PHE A 165 12.25 -0.48 -9.07
C PHE A 165 11.59 -1.84 -8.79
N VAL A 166 11.13 -2.05 -7.56
CA VAL A 166 10.42 -3.25 -7.14
C VAL A 166 9.04 -2.81 -6.67
N ASP A 167 7.98 -3.52 -7.06
CA ASP A 167 6.62 -3.22 -6.61
C ASP A 167 6.60 -3.03 -5.08
N ASN A 168 5.91 -2.00 -4.61
CA ASN A 168 5.94 -1.56 -3.20
C ASN A 168 5.44 -2.61 -2.22
N ILE A 169 4.48 -3.46 -2.61
CA ILE A 169 3.92 -4.48 -1.73
C ILE A 169 4.94 -5.59 -1.43
N PRO A 170 5.55 -6.27 -2.44
CA PRO A 170 6.59 -7.28 -2.19
C PRO A 170 7.83 -6.68 -1.51
N PHE A 171 8.21 -5.46 -1.86
CA PHE A 171 9.32 -4.78 -1.18
C PHE A 171 9.02 -4.59 0.32
N THR A 172 7.86 -4.04 0.65
CA THR A 172 7.46 -3.85 2.06
C THR A 172 7.44 -5.18 2.81
N ALA A 173 6.89 -6.24 2.20
CA ALA A 173 6.86 -7.57 2.81
C ALA A 173 8.25 -8.11 3.15
N THR A 174 9.27 -7.84 2.31
CA THR A 174 10.66 -8.25 2.59
C THR A 174 11.33 -7.39 3.66
N MET A 175 10.91 -6.15 3.81
CA MET A 175 11.48 -5.24 4.81
C MET A 175 10.91 -5.42 6.22
N ILE A 176 9.73 -6.03 6.35
CA ILE A 176 9.09 -6.27 7.66
C ILE A 176 10.02 -6.97 8.65
N PRO A 177 10.63 -8.13 8.35
CA PRO A 177 11.52 -8.81 9.29
C PRO A 177 12.77 -7.99 9.66
N ILE A 178 13.29 -7.17 8.73
CA ILE A 178 14.45 -6.29 8.99
C ILE A 178 14.07 -5.19 10.00
N VAL A 179 12.92 -4.53 9.79
CA VAL A 179 12.42 -3.52 10.72
C VAL A 179 12.11 -4.14 12.09
N GLU A 180 11.57 -5.35 12.10
CA GLU A 180 11.31 -6.09 13.33
C GLU A 180 12.61 -6.40 14.09
N SER A 181 13.64 -6.89 13.40
CA SER A 181 14.96 -7.16 13.97
C SER A 181 15.62 -5.89 14.54
N ILE A 182 15.53 -4.74 13.84
CA ILE A 182 16.00 -3.44 14.36
C ILE A 182 15.23 -3.07 15.62
N SER A 183 13.92 -3.27 15.64
CA SER A 183 13.05 -2.85 16.73
C SER A 183 13.29 -3.59 18.03
N VAL A 184 13.75 -4.84 17.97
CA VAL A 184 14.04 -5.67 19.14
C VAL A 184 15.50 -5.62 19.56
N ASP A 185 16.38 -4.96 18.80
CA ASP A 185 17.78 -4.79 19.17
C ASP A 185 17.89 -4.05 20.52
N PRO A 186 18.60 -4.60 21.52
CA PRO A 186 18.66 -4.03 22.87
C PRO A 186 19.22 -2.60 22.92
N THR A 187 20.10 -2.23 21.98
CA THR A 187 20.72 -0.90 21.92
C THR A 187 19.76 0.13 21.33
N PHE A 188 18.84 -0.31 20.48
CA PHE A 188 17.89 0.56 19.77
C PHE A 188 16.51 0.60 20.44
N ALA A 189 16.05 -0.51 21.01
CA ALA A 189 14.71 -0.63 21.59
C ALA A 189 14.37 0.46 22.63
N GLN A 190 15.37 0.95 23.35
CA GLN A 190 15.19 2.05 24.31
C GLN A 190 14.68 3.34 23.67
N ASN A 191 15.07 3.61 22.41
CA ASN A 191 14.63 4.80 21.67
C ASN A 191 13.13 4.74 21.30
N LEU A 192 12.56 3.53 21.28
CA LEU A 192 11.15 3.30 20.96
C LEU A 192 10.21 3.46 22.18
N THR A 193 10.76 3.43 23.39
CA THR A 193 9.96 3.51 24.63
C THR A 193 9.23 4.84 24.83
N ALA A 194 9.66 5.89 24.13
CA ALA A 194 9.02 7.20 24.17
C ALA A 194 7.73 7.28 23.32
N PHE A 195 7.41 6.24 22.56
CA PHE A 195 6.27 6.20 21.65
C PHE A 195 5.34 5.06 22.01
N ASP A 196 4.04 5.30 21.88
CA ASP A 196 3.02 4.27 22.01
C ASP A 196 2.95 3.32 20.79
N TYR A 197 3.72 3.65 19.76
CA TYR A 197 3.83 2.91 18.50
C TYR A 197 5.28 2.90 18.00
N ASN A 198 5.61 1.93 17.14
CA ASN A 198 6.94 1.90 16.53
C ASN A 198 7.00 2.77 15.26
N PRO A 199 7.74 3.90 15.29
CA PRO A 199 7.79 4.84 14.16
C PRO A 199 8.52 4.29 12.92
N LEU A 200 9.31 3.21 13.05
CA LEU A 200 9.99 2.60 11.90
C LEU A 200 9.02 2.02 10.87
N TRP A 201 7.84 1.55 11.32
CA TRP A 201 6.80 1.08 10.41
C TRP A 201 6.25 2.18 9.50
N TYR A 202 6.14 3.40 10.04
CA TYR A 202 5.71 4.57 9.25
C TYR A 202 6.80 5.02 8.29
N ALA A 203 8.06 4.98 8.72
CA ALA A 203 9.22 5.26 7.86
C ALA A 203 9.27 4.29 6.66
N LEU A 204 9.06 2.99 6.91
CA LEU A 204 8.98 1.97 5.86
C LEU A 204 7.82 2.23 4.91
N ALA A 205 6.59 2.39 5.44
CA ALA A 205 5.39 2.60 4.63
C ALA A 205 5.51 3.85 3.77
N PHE A 206 5.90 4.97 4.36
CA PHE A 206 6.05 6.24 3.66
C PHE A 206 7.12 6.17 2.56
N GLY A 207 8.27 5.55 2.87
CA GLY A 207 9.34 5.35 1.88
C GLY A 207 8.90 4.45 0.73
N ALA A 208 8.29 3.30 1.02
CA ALA A 208 7.84 2.36 0.01
C ALA A 208 6.76 2.96 -0.91
N ASP A 209 5.79 3.68 -0.35
CA ASP A 209 4.70 4.30 -1.12
C ASP A 209 5.20 5.45 -1.99
N LEU A 210 6.09 6.31 -1.47
CA LEU A 210 6.74 7.35 -2.28
C LEU A 210 7.57 6.73 -3.41
N GLY A 211 8.33 5.69 -3.10
CA GLY A 211 9.14 4.97 -4.09
C GLY A 211 8.30 4.34 -5.19
N GLY A 212 7.15 3.77 -4.84
CA GLY A 212 6.19 3.21 -5.79
C GLY A 212 5.77 4.18 -6.90
N ASN A 213 5.85 5.48 -6.65
CA ASN A 213 5.59 6.52 -7.66
C ASN A 213 6.85 6.94 -8.45
N GLY A 214 8.03 6.43 -8.12
CA GLY A 214 9.30 6.84 -8.71
C GLY A 214 9.51 6.36 -10.15
N THR A 215 8.96 5.21 -10.51
CA THR A 215 8.99 4.65 -11.87
C THR A 215 7.65 4.02 -12.24
N LEU A 216 7.49 3.69 -13.53
CA LEU A 216 6.28 3.03 -14.04
C LEU A 216 6.05 1.64 -13.41
N ILE A 217 7.12 0.95 -13.07
CA ILE A 217 7.10 -0.41 -12.51
C ILE A 217 7.11 -0.44 -10.97
N GLY A 218 7.29 0.72 -10.32
CA GLY A 218 7.35 0.81 -8.85
C GLY A 218 6.02 0.49 -8.15
N ALA A 219 4.90 0.56 -8.88
CA ALA A 219 3.61 0.10 -8.40
C ALA A 219 2.76 -0.42 -9.56
N SER A 220 2.04 -1.51 -9.35
CA SER A 220 1.13 -2.09 -10.34
C SER A 220 0.02 -1.11 -10.77
N ALA A 221 -0.40 -0.22 -9.88
CA ALA A 221 -1.37 0.84 -10.18
C ALA A 221 -0.91 1.81 -11.28
N ASN A 222 0.40 2.09 -11.37
CA ASN A 222 0.97 2.95 -12.41
C ASN A 222 0.80 2.33 -13.80
N LEU A 223 1.05 1.02 -13.92
CA LEU A 223 0.88 0.30 -15.17
C LEU A 223 -0.58 0.30 -15.65
N VAL A 224 -1.52 0.13 -14.71
CA VAL A 224 -2.95 0.19 -15.03
C VAL A 224 -3.34 1.60 -15.50
N ALA A 225 -2.87 2.63 -14.81
CA ALA A 225 -3.16 4.02 -15.19
C ALA A 225 -2.65 4.35 -16.58
N ILE A 226 -1.43 3.89 -16.94
CA ILE A 226 -0.85 4.09 -18.26
C ILE A 226 -1.63 3.30 -19.32
N ALA A 227 -1.95 2.04 -19.06
CA ALA A 227 -2.73 1.22 -20.00
C ALA A 227 -4.12 1.82 -20.28
N VAL A 228 -4.72 2.48 -19.29
CA VAL A 228 -5.97 3.24 -19.49
C VAL A 228 -5.71 4.49 -20.31
N ALA A 229 -4.66 5.27 -19.99
CA ALA A 229 -4.33 6.50 -20.71
C ALA A 229 -4.06 6.23 -22.20
N GLU A 230 -3.31 5.18 -22.53
CA GLU A 230 -3.00 4.78 -23.92
C GLU A 230 -4.25 4.43 -24.76
N ARG A 231 -5.35 4.00 -24.12
CA ARG A 231 -6.62 3.75 -24.83
C ARG A 231 -7.34 5.02 -25.28
N PHE A 232 -7.01 6.15 -24.67
CA PHE A 232 -7.65 7.43 -24.98
C PHE A 232 -6.78 8.40 -25.78
N GLY A 233 -5.52 8.00 -26.09
CA GLY A 233 -4.58 8.71 -26.97
C GLY A 233 -3.59 9.51 -26.21
#